data_273f8db87fd794bab8df5584443d37cd
#
_entry.id   273f8db87fd794bab8df5584443d37cd
#
_cell.length_a   1.000
_cell.length_b   1.000
_cell.length_c   1.000
_cell.angle_alpha   90.00
_cell.angle_beta   90.00
_cell.angle_gamma   90.00
#
_symmetry.space_group_name_H-M   'P 1'
#
loop_
_entity.id
_entity.type
_entity.pdbx_description
1 polymer ?
#
loop_
_entity_poly.entity_id
_entity_poly.type
_entity_poly.pdbx_seq_one_letter_code
_entity_poly.pdbx_strand_id
1 'polypeptide(L)'
;MNVLQNDLFNSAALDHKESGLQKLTELNFTAALDHFGIAKEIDPYLADLGFLIALAEFARAQGIKPQAAPAKLTAFWHATQQAYQNDDLPFAAYRQLLQIIATRLLQTGQFTADGFCGEQEKILHRGVLHIVRQDWQEAHRELLNLATSAREKMHPMHWGYLGDAAHMLKRWKDANMAYVCALFGEPFAVDHVRLQHAALRQLLQTLKYENDSERLACALWPVQAWIKDILQIPTGNTFLLQHVRQQRSILGSELMLEPEQRVRQFSLCLYIDQSGLQNEIQFDVRQEMKQLEPELFAEYLREVEKRGKHK
;
A
#
# COMPACT_ATOMS: atom_id res chain seq x y z
N MET A 1 17.53 43.18 -27.73
CA MET A 1 18.52 42.37 -27.02
C MET A 1 17.81 41.50 -26.00
N ASN A 2 18.08 40.20 -25.99
CA ASN A 2 17.98 39.24 -24.90
C ASN A 2 16.87 38.20 -24.87
N VAL A 3 16.19 37.85 -25.94
CA VAL A 3 15.42 36.58 -25.95
C VAL A 3 16.37 35.38 -26.12
N LEU A 4 17.35 35.47 -27.02
CA LEU A 4 18.33 34.39 -27.26
C LEU A 4 19.31 34.12 -26.08
N GLN A 5 19.59 35.13 -25.25
CA GLN A 5 20.42 34.92 -24.07
C GLN A 5 19.69 34.21 -22.94
N ASN A 6 18.41 34.53 -22.71
CA ASN A 6 17.59 33.84 -21.73
C ASN A 6 17.37 32.34 -22.10
N ASP A 7 17.20 32.00 -23.36
CA ASP A 7 17.06 30.61 -23.81
C ASP A 7 18.32 29.79 -23.60
N LEU A 8 19.52 30.40 -23.81
CA LEU A 8 20.82 29.74 -23.58
C LEU A 8 21.09 29.48 -22.09
N PHE A 9 20.79 30.44 -21.21
CA PHE A 9 20.96 30.26 -19.76
C PHE A 9 19.93 29.24 -19.22
N ASN A 10 18.71 29.25 -19.67
CA ASN A 10 17.71 28.24 -19.30
C ASN A 10 18.13 26.83 -19.74
N SER A 11 18.73 26.69 -20.93
CA SER A 11 19.27 25.41 -21.40
C SER A 11 20.37 24.88 -20.47
N ALA A 12 21.36 25.68 -20.10
CA ALA A 12 22.47 25.26 -19.24
C ALA A 12 22.00 24.86 -17.82
N ALA A 13 21.03 25.58 -17.24
CA ALA A 13 20.46 25.23 -15.95
C ALA A 13 19.68 23.91 -16.03
N LEU A 14 18.92 23.70 -17.10
CA LEU A 14 18.21 22.44 -17.36
C LEU A 14 19.17 21.26 -17.57
N ASP A 15 20.25 21.43 -18.33
CA ASP A 15 21.27 20.40 -18.55
C ASP A 15 21.90 19.95 -17.20
N HIS A 16 22.20 20.89 -16.32
CA HIS A 16 22.69 20.56 -14.98
C HIS A 16 21.61 19.89 -14.12
N LYS A 17 20.37 20.34 -14.18
CA LYS A 17 19.26 19.66 -13.48
C LYS A 17 19.11 18.21 -13.95
N GLU A 18 19.13 17.95 -15.25
CA GLU A 18 19.05 16.59 -15.83
C GLU A 18 20.25 15.73 -15.42
N SER A 19 21.45 16.30 -15.47
CA SER A 19 22.67 15.61 -14.99
C SER A 19 22.55 15.25 -13.51
N GLY A 20 22.05 16.16 -12.68
CA GLY A 20 21.76 15.90 -11.26
C GLY A 20 20.74 14.79 -11.06
N LEU A 21 19.65 14.77 -11.82
CA LEU A 21 18.65 13.70 -11.80
C LEU A 21 19.25 12.35 -12.20
N GLN A 22 20.10 12.31 -13.21
CA GLN A 22 20.84 11.11 -13.56
C GLN A 22 21.70 10.62 -12.40
N LYS A 23 22.46 11.53 -11.73
CA LYS A 23 23.27 11.17 -10.56
C LYS A 23 22.45 10.67 -9.37
N LEU A 24 21.24 11.20 -9.16
CA LEU A 24 20.30 10.65 -8.18
C LEU A 24 19.96 9.18 -8.48
N THR A 25 19.65 8.84 -9.74
CA THR A 25 19.34 7.46 -10.13
C THR A 25 20.53 6.52 -9.98
N GLU A 26 21.75 7.05 -10.11
CA GLU A 26 23.01 6.34 -9.87
C GLU A 26 23.35 6.19 -8.37
N LEU A 27 22.55 6.73 -7.46
CA LEU A 27 22.79 6.85 -6.01
C LEU A 27 24.04 7.68 -5.67
N ASN A 28 24.48 8.55 -6.57
CA ASN A 28 25.58 9.46 -6.37
C ASN A 28 25.05 10.83 -5.91
N PHE A 29 24.58 10.88 -4.66
CA PHE A 29 23.90 12.04 -4.12
C PHE A 29 24.81 13.27 -3.98
N THR A 30 26.12 13.07 -3.77
CA THR A 30 27.09 14.17 -3.73
C THR A 30 27.20 14.84 -5.10
N ALA A 31 27.45 14.07 -6.16
CA ALA A 31 27.50 14.63 -7.51
C ALA A 31 26.14 15.22 -7.96
N ALA A 32 25.02 14.63 -7.53
CA ALA A 32 23.71 15.21 -7.79
C ALA A 32 23.56 16.61 -7.17
N LEU A 33 24.00 16.79 -5.92
CA LEU A 33 23.99 18.08 -5.23
C LEU A 33 24.89 19.10 -5.90
N ASP A 34 26.07 18.70 -6.38
CA ASP A 34 26.97 19.59 -7.13
C ASP A 34 26.27 20.12 -8.39
N HIS A 35 25.64 19.24 -9.17
CA HIS A 35 24.89 19.63 -10.35
C HIS A 35 23.68 20.51 -10.04
N PHE A 36 22.90 20.19 -9.01
CA PHE A 36 21.76 21.01 -8.58
C PHE A 36 22.21 22.38 -8.05
N GLY A 37 23.37 22.45 -7.38
CA GLY A 37 23.98 23.70 -6.95
C GLY A 37 24.30 24.63 -8.11
N ILE A 38 24.96 24.10 -9.15
CA ILE A 38 25.28 24.85 -10.38
C ILE A 38 24.00 25.30 -11.08
N ALA A 39 23.00 24.40 -11.22
CA ALA A 39 21.71 24.77 -11.81
C ALA A 39 21.05 25.92 -11.07
N LYS A 40 21.11 25.93 -9.72
CA LYS A 40 20.56 26.99 -8.86
C LYS A 40 21.31 28.32 -8.98
N GLU A 41 22.60 28.28 -9.19
CA GLU A 41 23.41 29.49 -9.44
C GLU A 41 23.06 30.13 -10.79
N ILE A 42 22.78 29.30 -11.81
CA ILE A 42 22.40 29.77 -13.16
C ILE A 42 20.97 30.30 -13.18
N ASP A 43 20.03 29.53 -12.61
CA ASP A 43 18.59 29.90 -12.52
C ASP A 43 18.04 29.56 -11.12
N PRO A 44 18.04 30.54 -10.19
CA PRO A 44 17.50 30.35 -8.84
C PRO A 44 16.00 30.01 -8.78
N TYR A 45 15.25 30.27 -9.86
CA TYR A 45 13.81 30.05 -9.97
C TYR A 45 13.44 28.79 -10.74
N LEU A 46 14.42 27.99 -11.13
CA LEU A 46 14.16 26.75 -11.84
C LEU A 46 13.28 25.82 -10.99
N ALA A 47 12.16 25.41 -11.58
CA ALA A 47 11.14 24.62 -10.91
C ALA A 47 11.72 23.32 -10.32
N ASP A 48 11.20 22.93 -9.15
CA ASP A 48 11.54 21.71 -8.40
C ASP A 48 12.97 21.59 -7.86
N LEU A 49 13.83 22.56 -8.13
CA LEU A 49 15.26 22.45 -7.77
C LEU A 49 15.47 22.39 -6.25
N GLY A 50 14.76 23.22 -5.49
CA GLY A 50 14.80 23.20 -4.03
C GLY A 50 14.39 21.85 -3.45
N PHE A 51 13.36 21.26 -4.03
CA PHE A 51 12.88 19.91 -3.68
C PHE A 51 13.94 18.83 -3.98
N LEU A 52 14.57 18.87 -5.17
CA LEU A 52 15.59 17.90 -5.58
C LEU A 52 16.85 17.99 -4.70
N ILE A 53 17.24 19.20 -4.29
CA ILE A 53 18.33 19.42 -3.34
C ILE A 53 17.99 18.79 -1.99
N ALA A 54 16.82 19.09 -1.41
CA ALA A 54 16.42 18.55 -0.12
C ALA A 54 16.36 17.01 -0.14
N LEU A 55 15.84 16.41 -1.23
CA LEU A 55 15.81 14.95 -1.43
C LEU A 55 17.23 14.37 -1.47
N ALA A 56 18.16 15.00 -2.21
CA ALA A 56 19.53 14.53 -2.33
C ALA A 56 20.30 14.67 -1.01
N GLU A 57 20.06 15.74 -0.24
CA GLU A 57 20.63 15.95 1.09
C GLU A 57 20.16 14.88 2.08
N PHE A 58 18.86 14.59 2.13
CA PHE A 58 18.31 13.51 2.95
C PHE A 58 18.98 12.17 2.60
N ALA A 59 19.02 11.83 1.32
CA ALA A 59 19.58 10.56 0.86
C ALA A 59 21.11 10.46 1.12
N ARG A 60 21.85 11.56 0.98
CA ARG A 60 23.29 11.65 1.31
C ARG A 60 23.52 11.41 2.80
N ALA A 61 22.67 11.98 3.66
CA ALA A 61 22.75 11.81 5.11
C ALA A 61 22.61 10.34 5.56
N GLN A 62 21.89 9.50 4.76
CA GLN A 62 21.80 8.05 5.00
C GLN A 62 23.09 7.29 4.65
N GLY A 63 24.12 7.93 4.14
CA GLY A 63 25.41 7.31 3.83
C GLY A 63 25.38 6.28 2.70
N ILE A 64 24.41 6.36 1.80
CA ILE A 64 24.25 5.47 0.65
C ILE A 64 25.23 5.86 -0.45
N LYS A 65 25.89 4.86 -1.03
CA LYS A 65 26.86 5.02 -2.12
C LYS A 65 26.37 4.28 -3.39
N PRO A 66 26.87 4.63 -4.58
CA PRO A 66 26.49 3.97 -5.83
C PRO A 66 26.61 2.44 -5.84
N GLN A 67 27.58 1.90 -5.07
CA GLN A 67 27.84 0.46 -4.96
C GLN A 67 27.25 -0.13 -3.66
N ALA A 68 26.21 0.50 -3.10
CA ALA A 68 25.61 0.00 -1.86
C ALA A 68 25.10 -1.43 -2.03
N ALA A 69 25.44 -2.29 -1.08
CA ALA A 69 24.95 -3.66 -1.03
C ALA A 69 23.43 -3.71 -0.84
N PRO A 70 22.74 -4.75 -1.32
CA PRO A 70 21.28 -4.89 -1.21
C PRO A 70 20.75 -4.67 0.21
N ALA A 71 21.42 -5.20 1.23
CA ALA A 71 21.04 -5.00 2.63
C ALA A 71 21.03 -3.51 3.04
N LYS A 72 21.97 -2.70 2.53
CA LYS A 72 21.98 -1.25 2.76
C LYS A 72 20.84 -0.54 2.02
N LEU A 73 20.50 -1.00 0.81
CA LEU A 73 19.37 -0.46 0.05
C LEU A 73 18.03 -0.81 0.73
N THR A 74 17.90 -2.02 1.28
CA THR A 74 16.74 -2.42 2.09
C THR A 74 16.62 -1.55 3.36
N ALA A 75 17.71 -1.33 4.08
CA ALA A 75 17.73 -0.43 5.23
C ALA A 75 17.35 1.02 4.84
N PHE A 76 17.83 1.51 3.70
CA PHE A 76 17.47 2.82 3.18
C PHE A 76 16.00 2.91 2.78
N TRP A 77 15.44 1.86 2.22
CA TRP A 77 13.99 1.77 1.98
C TRP A 77 13.20 1.98 3.27
N HIS A 78 13.51 1.24 4.33
CA HIS A 78 12.82 1.37 5.61
C HIS A 78 13.04 2.74 6.27
N ALA A 79 14.25 3.29 6.21
CA ALA A 79 14.54 4.66 6.68
C ALA A 79 13.70 5.71 5.93
N THR A 80 13.53 5.55 4.62
CA THR A 80 12.70 6.43 3.79
C THR A 80 11.21 6.32 4.18
N GLN A 81 10.72 5.11 4.45
CA GLN A 81 9.35 4.91 4.95
C GLN A 81 9.15 5.55 6.32
N GLN A 82 10.10 5.37 7.24
CA GLN A 82 10.03 5.95 8.57
C GLN A 82 10.06 7.48 8.54
N ALA A 83 10.92 8.09 7.72
CA ALA A 83 10.98 9.53 7.56
C ALA A 83 9.66 10.12 7.01
N TYR A 84 9.00 9.39 6.09
CA TYR A 84 7.68 9.79 5.63
C TYR A 84 6.60 9.69 6.72
N GLN A 85 6.62 8.61 7.51
CA GLN A 85 5.67 8.43 8.63
C GLN A 85 5.83 9.47 9.74
N ASN A 86 7.04 9.99 9.93
CA ASN A 86 7.36 11.03 10.91
C ASN A 86 7.14 12.46 10.37
N ASP A 87 6.61 12.63 9.15
CA ASP A 87 6.48 13.91 8.46
C ASP A 87 7.84 14.62 8.16
N ASP A 88 8.96 13.88 8.25
CA ASP A 88 10.30 14.42 7.93
C ASP A 88 10.54 14.47 6.41
N LEU A 89 9.72 13.78 5.61
CA LEU A 89 9.89 13.67 4.16
C LEU A 89 8.55 13.90 3.43
N PRO A 90 8.47 14.91 2.53
CA PRO A 90 7.27 15.13 1.72
C PRO A 90 6.93 13.94 0.83
N PHE A 91 5.63 13.70 0.58
CA PHE A 91 5.16 12.56 -0.23
C PHE A 91 5.83 12.43 -1.61
N ALA A 92 6.07 13.56 -2.28
CA ALA A 92 6.74 13.56 -3.59
C ALA A 92 8.18 13.03 -3.50
N ALA A 93 8.94 13.45 -2.47
CA ALA A 93 10.31 12.99 -2.21
C ALA A 93 10.31 11.50 -1.82
N TYR A 94 9.41 11.10 -0.94
CA TYR A 94 9.20 9.72 -0.55
C TYR A 94 8.98 8.81 -1.78
N ARG A 95 8.04 9.17 -2.66
CA ARG A 95 7.77 8.42 -3.89
C ARG A 95 9.02 8.30 -4.77
N GLN A 96 9.72 9.40 -5.01
CA GLN A 96 10.87 9.43 -5.90
C GLN A 96 12.03 8.59 -5.33
N LEU A 97 12.31 8.69 -4.04
CA LEU A 97 13.34 7.86 -3.39
C LEU A 97 13.00 6.38 -3.47
N LEU A 98 11.76 5.99 -3.18
CA LEU A 98 11.36 4.59 -3.29
C LEU A 98 11.49 4.08 -4.72
N GLN A 99 11.18 4.87 -5.76
CA GLN A 99 11.38 4.48 -7.15
C GLN A 99 12.85 4.26 -7.50
N ILE A 100 13.74 5.13 -7.02
CA ILE A 100 15.20 5.00 -7.20
C ILE A 100 15.70 3.72 -6.51
N ILE A 101 15.33 3.52 -5.23
CA ILE A 101 15.74 2.35 -4.45
C ILE A 101 15.20 1.07 -5.08
N ALA A 102 13.92 1.04 -5.47
CA ALA A 102 13.29 -0.11 -6.12
C ALA A 102 13.99 -0.48 -7.42
N THR A 103 14.30 0.50 -8.26
CA THR A 103 15.04 0.29 -9.50
C THR A 103 16.40 -0.34 -9.23
N ARG A 104 17.11 0.15 -8.22
CA ARG A 104 18.43 -0.35 -7.87
C ARG A 104 18.38 -1.76 -7.28
N LEU A 105 17.44 -2.04 -6.39
CA LEU A 105 17.23 -3.39 -5.84
C LEU A 105 16.91 -4.41 -6.93
N LEU A 106 16.03 -4.07 -7.86
CA LEU A 106 15.72 -4.94 -9.00
C LEU A 106 16.93 -5.24 -9.90
N GLN A 107 17.83 -4.26 -10.07
CA GLN A 107 19.07 -4.42 -10.82
C GLN A 107 20.09 -5.33 -10.14
N THR A 108 20.09 -5.41 -8.78
CA THR A 108 21.04 -6.28 -8.06
C THR A 108 20.76 -7.76 -8.29
N GLY A 109 19.51 -8.13 -8.59
CA GLY A 109 19.07 -9.51 -8.80
C GLY A 109 19.17 -10.43 -7.57
N GLN A 110 19.44 -9.88 -6.38
CA GLN A 110 19.64 -10.64 -5.15
C GLN A 110 18.33 -10.75 -4.38
N PHE A 111 17.57 -11.80 -4.69
CA PHE A 111 16.32 -12.14 -4.02
C PHE A 111 16.36 -13.59 -3.52
N THR A 112 15.58 -13.88 -2.48
CA THR A 112 15.32 -15.27 -2.06
C THR A 112 14.55 -16.02 -3.15
N ALA A 113 14.44 -17.34 -3.03
CA ALA A 113 13.65 -18.16 -3.96
C ALA A 113 12.18 -17.68 -4.06
N ASP A 114 11.62 -17.18 -2.94
CA ASP A 114 10.26 -16.65 -2.88
C ASP A 114 10.16 -15.17 -3.29
N GLY A 115 11.26 -14.53 -3.69
CA GLY A 115 11.26 -13.16 -4.22
C GLY A 115 11.43 -12.04 -3.18
N PHE A 116 11.81 -12.32 -1.93
CA PHE A 116 12.09 -11.30 -0.91
C PHE A 116 13.51 -10.75 -1.00
N CYS A 117 13.71 -9.49 -0.58
CA CYS A 117 15.00 -8.80 -0.59
C CYS A 117 16.00 -9.30 0.48
N GLY A 118 15.67 -10.36 1.20
CA GLY A 118 16.50 -11.02 2.22
C GLY A 118 15.72 -12.10 2.94
N GLU A 119 16.40 -13.04 3.57
CA GLU A 119 15.74 -14.17 4.24
C GLU A 119 14.86 -13.76 5.44
N GLN A 120 15.22 -12.69 6.13
CA GLN A 120 14.44 -12.16 7.26
C GLN A 120 13.42 -11.09 6.85
N GLU A 121 13.44 -10.67 5.58
CA GLU A 121 12.52 -9.67 5.06
C GLU A 121 11.15 -10.31 4.79
N LYS A 122 10.09 -9.70 5.33
CA LYS A 122 8.72 -10.20 5.21
C LYS A 122 7.80 -9.28 4.38
N ILE A 123 8.23 -8.07 4.09
CA ILE A 123 7.43 -7.04 3.45
C ILE A 123 7.99 -6.68 2.08
N LEU A 124 9.31 -6.48 1.98
CA LEU A 124 9.95 -6.01 0.76
C LEU A 124 10.19 -7.17 -0.21
N HIS A 125 9.15 -7.47 -0.97
CA HIS A 125 9.12 -8.48 -2.02
C HIS A 125 9.35 -7.84 -3.39
N ARG A 126 9.91 -8.59 -4.36
CA ARG A 126 10.15 -8.14 -5.74
C ARG A 126 8.90 -7.53 -6.39
N GLY A 127 7.73 -8.12 -6.16
CA GLY A 127 6.46 -7.57 -6.63
C GLY A 127 6.14 -6.19 -6.07
N VAL A 128 6.52 -5.88 -4.82
CA VAL A 128 6.36 -4.54 -4.21
C VAL A 128 7.24 -3.51 -4.91
N LEU A 129 8.46 -3.90 -5.29
CA LEU A 129 9.36 -3.02 -6.04
C LEU A 129 8.77 -2.67 -7.42
N HIS A 130 8.14 -3.63 -8.09
CA HIS A 130 7.43 -3.39 -9.34
C HIS A 130 6.19 -2.52 -9.16
N ILE A 131 5.44 -2.64 -8.04
CA ILE A 131 4.34 -1.70 -7.71
C ILE A 131 4.85 -0.26 -7.65
N VAL A 132 5.95 -0.03 -6.94
CA VAL A 132 6.52 1.31 -6.78
C VAL A 132 7.00 1.89 -8.12
N ARG A 133 7.48 1.06 -9.02
CA ARG A 133 7.85 1.44 -10.39
C ARG A 133 6.67 1.55 -11.35
N GLN A 134 5.47 1.14 -10.92
CA GLN A 134 4.27 1.04 -11.76
C GLN A 134 4.38 0.02 -12.90
N ASP A 135 5.25 -0.97 -12.76
CA ASP A 135 5.40 -2.11 -13.67
C ASP A 135 4.30 -3.15 -13.34
N TRP A 136 3.04 -2.82 -13.61
CA TRP A 136 1.86 -3.55 -13.12
C TRP A 136 1.83 -5.01 -13.52
N GLN A 137 2.29 -5.34 -14.73
CA GLN A 137 2.29 -6.71 -15.23
C GLN A 137 3.28 -7.59 -14.46
N GLU A 138 4.49 -7.10 -14.22
CA GLU A 138 5.51 -7.78 -13.44
C GLU A 138 5.10 -7.88 -11.97
N ALA A 139 4.57 -6.78 -11.40
CA ALA A 139 4.05 -6.77 -10.04
C ALA A 139 2.97 -7.85 -9.84
N HIS A 140 2.00 -7.91 -10.75
CA HIS A 140 0.94 -8.92 -10.71
C HIS A 140 1.50 -10.33 -10.79
N ARG A 141 2.42 -10.60 -11.73
CA ARG A 141 3.03 -11.91 -11.89
C ARG A 141 3.76 -12.37 -10.63
N GLU A 142 4.61 -11.50 -10.07
CA GLU A 142 5.42 -11.83 -8.89
C GLU A 142 4.56 -12.03 -7.64
N LEU A 143 3.58 -11.15 -7.39
CA LEU A 143 2.70 -11.28 -6.23
C LEU A 143 1.72 -12.45 -6.37
N LEU A 144 1.25 -12.76 -7.58
CA LEU A 144 0.43 -13.94 -7.83
C LEU A 144 1.22 -15.23 -7.61
N ASN A 145 2.49 -15.28 -8.02
CA ASN A 145 3.37 -16.39 -7.73
C ASN A 145 3.52 -16.59 -6.22
N LEU A 146 3.77 -15.52 -5.46
CA LEU A 146 3.83 -15.59 -4.00
C LEU A 146 2.50 -16.13 -3.41
N ALA A 147 1.35 -15.65 -3.88
CA ALA A 147 0.04 -16.07 -3.43
C ALA A 147 -0.29 -17.55 -3.73
N THR A 148 0.36 -18.14 -4.73
CA THR A 148 0.11 -19.53 -5.15
C THR A 148 1.15 -20.51 -4.61
N SER A 149 2.42 -20.14 -4.54
CA SER A 149 3.54 -21.02 -4.16
C SER A 149 3.93 -20.93 -2.69
N ALA A 150 3.75 -19.77 -2.06
CA ALA A 150 4.17 -19.50 -0.68
C ALA A 150 3.16 -18.58 0.04
N ARG A 151 1.88 -18.95 -0.07
CA ARG A 151 0.76 -18.15 0.45
C ARG A 151 0.86 -17.85 1.94
N GLU A 152 1.41 -18.74 2.73
CA GLU A 152 1.66 -18.57 4.16
C GLU A 152 2.65 -17.45 4.48
N LYS A 153 3.49 -17.05 3.52
CA LYS A 153 4.43 -15.92 3.62
C LYS A 153 3.81 -14.59 3.16
N MET A 154 2.58 -14.63 2.64
CA MET A 154 1.94 -13.47 2.08
C MET A 154 1.39 -12.55 3.17
N HIS A 155 2.07 -11.44 3.39
CA HIS A 155 1.60 -10.40 4.30
C HIS A 155 0.33 -9.72 3.74
N PRO A 156 -0.64 -9.27 4.55
CA PRO A 156 -1.86 -8.58 4.08
C PRO A 156 -1.60 -7.39 3.14
N MET A 157 -0.51 -6.66 3.35
CA MET A 157 -0.06 -5.60 2.43
C MET A 157 0.20 -6.13 1.00
N HIS A 158 0.74 -7.33 0.86
CA HIS A 158 0.98 -7.94 -0.46
C HIS A 158 -0.32 -8.23 -1.21
N TRP A 159 -1.38 -8.62 -0.48
CA TRP A 159 -2.71 -8.77 -1.05
C TRP A 159 -3.26 -7.43 -1.56
N GLY A 160 -3.06 -6.34 -0.82
CA GLY A 160 -3.40 -4.99 -1.28
C GLY A 160 -2.69 -4.63 -2.59
N TYR A 161 -1.39 -4.86 -2.66
CA TYR A 161 -0.59 -4.60 -3.87
C TYR A 161 -0.95 -5.53 -5.05
N LEU A 162 -1.29 -6.81 -4.79
CA LEU A 162 -1.81 -7.70 -5.82
C LEU A 162 -3.14 -7.15 -6.37
N GLY A 163 -4.01 -6.65 -5.48
CA GLY A 163 -5.24 -5.97 -5.84
C GLY A 163 -4.99 -4.74 -6.73
N ASP A 164 -4.02 -3.91 -6.37
CA ASP A 164 -3.64 -2.74 -7.15
C ASP A 164 -3.13 -3.10 -8.55
N ALA A 165 -2.22 -4.07 -8.63
CA ALA A 165 -1.71 -4.54 -9.93
C ALA A 165 -2.83 -5.11 -10.81
N ALA A 166 -3.70 -5.95 -10.25
CA ALA A 166 -4.85 -6.52 -10.96
C ALA A 166 -5.84 -5.43 -11.40
N HIS A 167 -6.11 -4.44 -10.54
CA HIS A 167 -6.97 -3.30 -10.85
C HIS A 167 -6.43 -2.47 -12.02
N MET A 168 -5.15 -2.14 -12.01
CA MET A 168 -4.51 -1.38 -13.09
C MET A 168 -4.48 -2.17 -14.42
N LEU A 169 -4.43 -3.50 -14.35
CA LEU A 169 -4.55 -4.40 -15.50
C LEU A 169 -6.00 -4.70 -15.91
N LYS A 170 -7.00 -4.06 -15.25
CA LYS A 170 -8.44 -4.27 -15.49
C LYS A 170 -8.93 -5.71 -15.24
N ARG A 171 -8.22 -6.45 -14.39
CA ARG A 171 -8.59 -7.79 -13.94
C ARG A 171 -9.51 -7.70 -12.72
N TRP A 172 -10.72 -7.22 -12.91
CA TRP A 172 -11.62 -6.78 -11.83
C TRP A 172 -11.94 -7.88 -10.82
N LYS A 173 -12.12 -9.13 -11.26
CA LYS A 173 -12.39 -10.27 -10.36
C LYS A 173 -11.19 -10.58 -9.46
N ASP A 174 -9.98 -10.58 -10.05
CA ASP A 174 -8.74 -10.84 -9.32
C ASP A 174 -8.44 -9.70 -8.34
N ALA A 175 -8.66 -8.46 -8.77
CA ALA A 175 -8.52 -7.27 -7.93
C ALA A 175 -9.47 -7.33 -6.72
N ASN A 176 -10.76 -7.62 -6.95
CA ASN A 176 -11.74 -7.76 -5.86
C ASN A 176 -11.33 -8.85 -4.87
N MET A 177 -10.93 -10.04 -5.37
CA MET A 177 -10.47 -11.13 -4.50
C MET A 177 -9.28 -10.71 -3.65
N ALA A 178 -8.28 -10.06 -4.24
CA ALA A 178 -7.08 -9.64 -3.54
C ALA A 178 -7.39 -8.54 -2.49
N TYR A 179 -8.22 -7.55 -2.82
CA TYR A 179 -8.65 -6.53 -1.85
C TYR A 179 -9.49 -7.12 -0.71
N VAL A 180 -10.34 -8.09 -0.98
CA VAL A 180 -11.07 -8.82 0.06
C VAL A 180 -10.09 -9.53 0.99
N CYS A 181 -9.08 -10.23 0.45
CA CYS A 181 -8.04 -10.86 1.26
C CYS A 181 -7.26 -9.85 2.12
N ALA A 182 -6.94 -8.67 1.57
CA ALA A 182 -6.24 -7.63 2.29
C ALA A 182 -7.09 -7.05 3.44
N LEU A 183 -8.32 -6.60 3.13
CA LEU A 183 -9.14 -5.84 4.07
C LEU A 183 -9.79 -6.72 5.14
N PHE A 184 -10.30 -7.91 4.79
CA PHE A 184 -10.83 -8.86 5.76
C PHE A 184 -9.74 -9.66 6.47
N GLY A 185 -8.53 -9.76 5.88
CA GLY A 185 -7.36 -10.33 6.54
C GLY A 185 -6.82 -9.43 7.65
N GLU A 186 -6.36 -8.23 7.31
CA GLU A 186 -5.79 -7.26 8.26
C GLU A 186 -5.84 -5.84 7.66
N PRO A 187 -6.94 -5.08 7.89
CA PRO A 187 -7.14 -3.77 7.27
C PRO A 187 -6.09 -2.73 7.68
N PHE A 188 -5.52 -2.87 8.89
CA PHE A 188 -4.50 -1.96 9.41
C PHE A 188 -3.15 -2.09 8.71
N ALA A 189 -2.89 -3.22 8.05
CA ALA A 189 -1.64 -3.48 7.35
C ALA A 189 -1.68 -3.06 5.86
N VAL A 190 -2.84 -2.61 5.35
CA VAL A 190 -2.97 -2.19 3.95
C VAL A 190 -2.32 -0.83 3.75
N ASP A 191 -1.47 -0.71 2.73
CA ASP A 191 -0.87 0.56 2.33
C ASP A 191 -1.89 1.44 1.60
N HIS A 192 -2.70 2.16 2.37
CA HIS A 192 -3.77 3.01 1.83
C HIS A 192 -3.25 4.25 1.10
N VAL A 193 -1.99 4.67 1.35
CA VAL A 193 -1.37 5.85 0.71
C VAL A 193 -1.13 5.60 -0.78
N ARG A 194 -0.76 4.37 -1.14
CA ARG A 194 -0.46 3.97 -2.52
C ARG A 194 -1.61 3.22 -3.20
N LEU A 195 -2.70 2.95 -2.50
CA LEU A 195 -3.83 2.19 -3.01
C LEU A 195 -4.38 2.78 -4.34
N GLN A 196 -4.46 1.94 -5.37
CA GLN A 196 -4.89 2.38 -6.71
C GLN A 196 -6.41 2.41 -6.86
N HIS A 197 -7.15 1.63 -6.08
CA HIS A 197 -8.62 1.59 -6.13
C HIS A 197 -9.23 2.87 -5.54
N ALA A 198 -9.61 3.81 -6.41
CA ALA A 198 -10.07 5.14 -6.01
C ALA A 198 -11.24 5.12 -5.04
N ALA A 199 -12.27 4.27 -5.27
CA ALA A 199 -13.45 4.20 -4.41
C ALA A 199 -13.10 3.66 -3.00
N LEU A 200 -12.19 2.67 -2.87
CA LEU A 200 -11.72 2.19 -1.57
C LEU A 200 -10.95 3.28 -0.82
N ARG A 201 -10.07 3.99 -1.52
CA ARG A 201 -9.29 5.09 -0.93
C ARG A 201 -10.20 6.24 -0.46
N GLN A 202 -11.15 6.65 -1.29
CA GLN A 202 -12.12 7.70 -0.95
C GLN A 202 -12.99 7.29 0.24
N LEU A 203 -13.45 6.04 0.27
CA LEU A 203 -14.22 5.52 1.40
C LEU A 203 -13.42 5.62 2.71
N LEU A 204 -12.15 5.18 2.72
CA LEU A 204 -11.33 5.28 3.92
C LEU A 204 -11.13 6.73 4.36
N GLN A 205 -10.91 7.67 3.43
CA GLN A 205 -10.80 9.10 3.75
C GLN A 205 -12.09 9.64 4.38
N THR A 206 -13.26 9.26 3.86
CA THR A 206 -14.55 9.61 4.44
C THR A 206 -14.67 9.05 5.87
N LEU A 207 -14.33 7.77 6.08
CA LEU A 207 -14.39 7.15 7.39
C LEU A 207 -13.43 7.80 8.40
N LYS A 208 -12.23 8.21 7.96
CA LYS A 208 -11.28 8.96 8.80
C LYS A 208 -11.80 10.35 9.18
N TYR A 209 -12.56 10.98 8.32
CA TYR A 209 -13.18 12.28 8.60
C TYR A 209 -14.38 12.15 9.55
N GLU A 210 -15.16 11.07 9.43
CA GLU A 210 -16.36 10.82 10.23
C GLU A 210 -16.08 10.24 11.63
N ASN A 211 -14.85 9.75 11.88
CA ASN A 211 -14.49 9.08 13.12
C ASN A 211 -13.25 9.72 13.76
N ASP A 212 -13.26 9.85 15.08
CA ASP A 212 -12.17 10.45 15.86
C ASP A 212 -10.90 9.56 15.90
N SER A 213 -11.02 8.28 15.53
CA SER A 213 -9.93 7.30 15.56
C SER A 213 -9.65 6.76 14.16
N GLU A 214 -8.41 6.91 13.70
CA GLU A 214 -7.95 6.28 12.46
C GLU A 214 -8.06 4.76 12.51
N ARG A 215 -7.83 4.16 13.67
CA ARG A 215 -7.97 2.70 13.86
C ARG A 215 -9.42 2.26 13.70
N LEU A 216 -10.37 3.01 14.25
CA LEU A 216 -11.80 2.73 14.07
C LEU A 216 -12.20 2.85 12.59
N ALA A 217 -11.73 3.89 11.90
CA ALA A 217 -11.96 4.05 10.47
C ALA A 217 -11.43 2.86 9.64
N CYS A 218 -10.22 2.39 9.94
CA CYS A 218 -9.65 1.20 9.30
C CYS A 218 -10.43 -0.08 9.60
N ALA A 219 -10.94 -0.25 10.84
CA ALA A 219 -11.77 -1.40 11.20
C ALA A 219 -13.13 -1.40 10.48
N LEU A 220 -13.74 -0.23 10.30
CA LEU A 220 -15.00 -0.04 9.55
C LEU A 220 -14.82 -0.24 8.04
N TRP A 221 -13.64 -0.03 7.52
CA TRP A 221 -13.38 0.01 6.08
C TRP A 221 -13.87 -1.23 5.32
N PRO A 222 -13.54 -2.49 5.69
CA PRO A 222 -14.04 -3.67 4.99
C PRO A 222 -15.57 -3.80 5.05
N VAL A 223 -16.19 -3.45 6.17
CA VAL A 223 -17.64 -3.52 6.36
C VAL A 223 -18.34 -2.52 5.45
N GLN A 224 -17.92 -1.27 5.48
CA GLN A 224 -18.49 -0.20 4.66
C GLN A 224 -18.20 -0.40 3.16
N ALA A 225 -17.03 -0.98 2.80
CA ALA A 225 -16.73 -1.34 1.42
C ALA A 225 -17.70 -2.42 0.88
N TRP A 226 -18.10 -3.38 1.73
CA TRP A 226 -19.11 -4.36 1.37
C TRP A 226 -20.50 -3.74 1.31
N ILE A 227 -20.94 -2.96 2.32
CA ILE A 227 -22.27 -2.32 2.37
C ILE A 227 -22.47 -1.40 1.16
N LYS A 228 -21.45 -0.63 0.76
CA LYS A 228 -21.52 0.30 -0.39
C LYS A 228 -21.26 -0.38 -1.74
N ASP A 229 -21.25 -1.71 -1.79
CA ASP A 229 -21.04 -2.53 -3.00
C ASP A 229 -19.72 -2.23 -3.75
N ILE A 230 -18.72 -1.73 -3.03
CA ILE A 230 -17.37 -1.52 -3.57
C ILE A 230 -16.61 -2.84 -3.64
N LEU A 231 -16.83 -3.74 -2.66
CA LEU A 231 -16.27 -5.08 -2.60
C LEU A 231 -17.36 -6.13 -2.52
N GLN A 232 -17.12 -7.26 -3.19
CA GLN A 232 -17.99 -8.44 -3.14
C GLN A 232 -17.21 -9.59 -2.53
N ILE A 233 -17.75 -10.19 -1.47
CA ILE A 233 -17.15 -11.38 -0.84
C ILE A 233 -17.38 -12.58 -1.74
N PRO A 234 -16.31 -13.23 -2.25
CA PRO A 234 -16.42 -14.40 -3.07
C PRO A 234 -16.78 -15.62 -2.22
N THR A 235 -17.70 -16.44 -2.71
CA THR A 235 -18.01 -17.74 -2.10
C THR A 235 -16.88 -18.73 -2.35
N GLY A 236 -16.60 -19.61 -1.37
CA GLY A 236 -15.66 -20.73 -1.54
C GLY A 236 -14.15 -20.39 -1.35
N ASN A 237 -13.78 -19.21 -0.88
CA ASN A 237 -12.40 -18.91 -0.51
C ASN A 237 -12.05 -19.54 0.86
N THR A 238 -11.68 -20.81 0.85
CA THR A 238 -11.42 -21.59 2.08
C THR A 238 -10.20 -21.09 2.85
N PHE A 239 -9.18 -20.55 2.18
CA PHE A 239 -7.98 -20.04 2.83
C PHE A 239 -8.29 -18.82 3.71
N LEU A 240 -8.89 -17.78 3.12
CA LEU A 240 -9.25 -16.59 3.89
C LEU A 240 -10.27 -16.92 4.98
N LEU A 241 -11.18 -17.84 4.73
CA LEU A 241 -12.16 -18.29 5.71
C LEU A 241 -11.52 -18.93 6.95
N GLN A 242 -10.49 -19.76 6.77
CA GLN A 242 -9.74 -20.34 7.89
C GLN A 242 -9.04 -19.25 8.70
N HIS A 243 -8.35 -18.32 8.02
CA HIS A 243 -7.69 -17.20 8.67
C HIS A 243 -8.69 -16.32 9.45
N VAL A 244 -9.81 -15.96 8.84
CA VAL A 244 -10.87 -15.16 9.47
C VAL A 244 -11.45 -15.86 10.71
N ARG A 245 -11.70 -17.16 10.64
CA ARG A 245 -12.17 -17.96 11.79
C ARG A 245 -11.16 -17.95 12.95
N GLN A 246 -9.88 -18.12 12.64
CA GLN A 246 -8.82 -18.06 13.65
C GLN A 246 -8.76 -16.69 14.31
N GLN A 247 -8.76 -15.60 13.54
CA GLN A 247 -8.75 -14.24 14.06
C GLN A 247 -9.99 -13.95 14.91
N ARG A 248 -11.18 -14.36 14.46
CA ARG A 248 -12.43 -14.24 15.21
C ARG A 248 -12.34 -14.95 16.58
N SER A 249 -11.78 -16.15 16.62
CA SER A 249 -11.63 -16.93 17.86
C SER A 249 -10.69 -16.23 18.84
N ILE A 250 -9.61 -15.61 18.36
CA ILE A 250 -8.66 -14.86 19.19
C ILE A 250 -9.35 -13.63 19.81
N LEU A 251 -10.00 -12.80 19.01
CA LEU A 251 -10.71 -11.61 19.48
C LEU A 251 -11.88 -11.97 20.40
N GLY A 252 -12.66 -13.00 20.07
CA GLY A 252 -13.81 -13.44 20.87
C GLY A 252 -13.44 -14.03 22.24
N SER A 253 -12.17 -14.29 22.51
CA SER A 253 -11.67 -14.72 23.83
C SER A 253 -11.36 -13.56 24.78
N GLU A 254 -11.36 -12.32 24.30
CA GLU A 254 -11.12 -11.12 25.13
C GLU A 254 -12.36 -10.76 25.94
N LEU A 255 -12.18 -10.46 27.23
CA LEU A 255 -13.29 -10.15 28.15
C LEU A 255 -13.96 -8.81 27.87
N MET A 256 -13.21 -7.84 27.35
CA MET A 256 -13.72 -6.53 26.95
C MET A 256 -13.03 -6.11 25.65
N LEU A 257 -13.82 -5.76 24.65
CA LEU A 257 -13.32 -5.30 23.36
C LEU A 257 -13.38 -3.77 23.26
N GLU A 258 -12.30 -3.15 22.84
CA GLU A 258 -12.27 -1.75 22.43
C GLU A 258 -13.15 -1.52 21.19
N PRO A 259 -13.61 -0.28 20.91
CA PRO A 259 -14.50 0.00 19.77
C PRO A 259 -13.98 -0.55 18.43
N GLU A 260 -12.70 -0.35 18.12
CA GLU A 260 -12.10 -0.88 16.89
C GLU A 260 -12.04 -2.40 16.85
N GLN A 261 -11.86 -3.06 17.99
CA GLN A 261 -11.86 -4.52 18.10
C GLN A 261 -13.27 -5.09 17.89
N ARG A 262 -14.32 -4.45 18.46
CA ARG A 262 -15.73 -4.85 18.22
C ARG A 262 -16.09 -4.75 16.75
N VAL A 263 -15.75 -3.65 16.10
CA VAL A 263 -15.97 -3.46 14.66
C VAL A 263 -15.15 -4.46 13.84
N ARG A 264 -13.91 -4.74 14.25
CA ARG A 264 -13.09 -5.77 13.61
C ARG A 264 -13.73 -7.14 13.72
N GLN A 265 -14.21 -7.53 14.92
CA GLN A 265 -14.93 -8.79 15.16
C GLN A 265 -16.20 -8.86 14.29
N PHE A 266 -16.95 -7.77 14.22
CA PHE A 266 -18.11 -7.64 13.32
C PHE A 266 -17.73 -7.90 11.87
N SER A 267 -16.64 -7.31 11.37
CA SER A 267 -16.13 -7.51 10.01
C SER A 267 -15.81 -8.97 9.72
N LEU A 268 -15.20 -9.68 10.67
CA LEU A 268 -14.90 -11.12 10.53
C LEU A 268 -16.19 -11.97 10.48
N CYS A 269 -17.19 -11.65 11.32
CA CYS A 269 -18.52 -12.27 11.29
C CYS A 269 -19.23 -12.02 9.96
N LEU A 270 -19.20 -10.79 9.43
CA LEU A 270 -19.76 -10.45 8.13
C LEU A 270 -19.15 -11.30 7.01
N TYR A 271 -17.81 -11.43 7.00
CA TYR A 271 -17.14 -12.28 6.02
C TYR A 271 -17.62 -13.73 6.09
N ILE A 272 -17.74 -14.29 7.31
CA ILE A 272 -18.22 -15.67 7.51
C ILE A 272 -19.66 -15.82 7.00
N ASP A 273 -20.55 -14.89 7.35
CA ASP A 273 -21.96 -14.93 6.93
C ASP A 273 -22.12 -14.87 5.39
N GLN A 274 -21.28 -14.07 4.72
CA GLN A 274 -21.34 -13.90 3.26
C GLN A 274 -20.56 -14.96 2.46
N SER A 275 -19.71 -15.76 3.11
CA SER A 275 -18.88 -16.78 2.44
C SER A 275 -19.63 -18.03 1.98
N GLY A 276 -20.93 -18.17 2.28
CA GLY A 276 -21.77 -19.27 1.82
C GLY A 276 -21.77 -20.49 2.73
N LEU A 277 -21.52 -20.31 4.03
CA LEU A 277 -21.58 -21.38 5.03
C LEU A 277 -23.03 -21.79 5.41
N GLN A 278 -23.15 -22.96 6.04
CA GLN A 278 -24.43 -23.55 6.44
C GLN A 278 -25.21 -22.69 7.45
N ASN A 279 -26.51 -22.79 7.44
CA ASN A 279 -27.48 -21.94 8.16
C ASN A 279 -27.25 -21.82 9.69
N GLU A 280 -26.78 -22.88 10.36
CA GLU A 280 -26.51 -22.82 11.81
C GLU A 280 -25.39 -21.83 12.17
N ILE A 281 -24.27 -21.87 11.44
CA ILE A 281 -23.15 -20.94 11.65
C ILE A 281 -23.58 -19.51 11.33
N GLN A 282 -24.44 -19.31 10.32
CA GLN A 282 -24.97 -17.99 9.97
C GLN A 282 -25.81 -17.38 11.09
N PHE A 283 -26.61 -18.19 11.79
CA PHE A 283 -27.41 -17.71 12.91
C PHE A 283 -26.53 -17.19 14.05
N ASP A 284 -25.51 -17.96 14.43
CA ASP A 284 -24.60 -17.60 15.52
C ASP A 284 -23.82 -16.31 15.22
N VAL A 285 -23.25 -16.19 14.01
CA VAL A 285 -22.49 -14.99 13.63
C VAL A 285 -23.37 -13.75 13.52
N ARG A 286 -24.61 -13.86 13.07
CA ARG A 286 -25.57 -12.75 13.03
C ARG A 286 -26.02 -12.30 14.43
N GLN A 287 -26.19 -13.24 15.35
CA GLN A 287 -26.48 -12.91 16.75
C GLN A 287 -25.32 -12.16 17.37
N GLU A 288 -24.09 -12.60 17.13
CA GLU A 288 -22.88 -11.94 17.59
C GLU A 288 -22.74 -10.53 16.98
N MET A 289 -22.90 -10.36 15.67
CA MET A 289 -22.88 -9.06 15.00
C MET A 289 -23.88 -8.08 15.63
N LYS A 290 -25.09 -8.54 15.95
CA LYS A 290 -26.11 -7.72 16.59
C LYS A 290 -25.71 -7.29 18.00
N GLN A 291 -25.00 -8.13 18.75
CA GLN A 291 -24.50 -7.80 20.10
C GLN A 291 -23.32 -6.84 20.05
N LEU A 292 -22.41 -7.01 19.08
CA LEU A 292 -21.22 -6.19 18.94
C LEU A 292 -21.54 -4.74 18.56
N GLU A 293 -22.29 -4.55 17.47
CA GLU A 293 -22.61 -3.26 16.88
C GLU A 293 -24.04 -3.25 16.30
N PRO A 294 -25.09 -2.98 17.14
CA PRO A 294 -26.49 -3.08 16.73
C PRO A 294 -26.90 -2.20 15.55
N GLU A 295 -26.36 -0.97 15.49
CA GLU A 295 -26.66 -0.01 14.42
C GLU A 295 -26.05 -0.45 13.10
N LEU A 296 -24.79 -0.85 13.11
CA LEU A 296 -24.08 -1.39 11.96
C LEU A 296 -24.73 -2.70 11.45
N PHE A 297 -25.23 -3.52 12.37
CA PHE A 297 -25.98 -4.73 12.02
C PHE A 297 -27.30 -4.42 11.32
N ALA A 298 -28.03 -3.38 11.76
CA ALA A 298 -29.25 -2.95 11.08
C ALA A 298 -28.96 -2.43 9.65
N GLU A 299 -27.85 -1.72 9.45
CA GLU A 299 -27.40 -1.29 8.12
C GLU A 299 -27.03 -2.49 7.24
N TYR A 300 -26.29 -3.45 7.78
CA TYR A 300 -25.93 -4.69 7.13
C TYR A 300 -27.16 -5.47 6.66
N LEU A 301 -28.18 -5.67 7.52
CA LEU A 301 -29.39 -6.42 7.18
C LEU A 301 -30.17 -5.76 6.03
N ARG A 302 -30.29 -4.44 6.03
CA ARG A 302 -30.93 -3.69 4.94
C ARG A 302 -30.26 -3.98 3.59
N GLU A 303 -28.92 -4.07 3.56
CA GLU A 303 -28.19 -4.35 2.34
C GLU A 303 -28.34 -5.83 1.91
N VAL A 304 -28.36 -6.78 2.86
CA VAL A 304 -28.66 -8.20 2.57
C VAL A 304 -30.05 -8.37 1.94
N GLU A 305 -31.07 -7.72 2.51
CA GLU A 305 -32.44 -7.77 1.98
C GLU A 305 -32.55 -7.16 0.57
N LYS A 306 -31.85 -6.05 0.33
CA LYS A 306 -31.78 -5.41 -0.98
C LYS A 306 -31.14 -6.33 -2.03
N ARG A 307 -30.02 -6.96 -1.71
CA ARG A 307 -29.34 -7.91 -2.60
C ARG A 307 -30.15 -9.20 -2.83
N GLY A 308 -30.88 -9.65 -1.81
CA GLY A 308 -31.78 -10.81 -1.94
C GLY A 308 -32.96 -10.59 -2.89
N LYS A 309 -33.42 -9.36 -3.07
CA LYS A 309 -34.52 -9.02 -4.01
C LYS A 309 -34.07 -8.93 -5.47
N HIS A 310 -32.78 -8.91 -5.75
CA HIS A 310 -32.20 -8.79 -7.11
C HIS A 310 -31.63 -10.12 -7.64
N LYS A 311 -31.74 -11.21 -6.86
CA LYS A 311 -31.47 -12.59 -7.30
C LYS A 311 -32.77 -13.31 -7.65
#